data_c4bf15da06650780bd8b2425c6b698b0
#
_entry.id   c4bf15da06650780bd8b2425c6b698b0
#
_cell.length_a   1.000
_cell.length_b   1.000
_cell.length_c   1.000
_cell.angle_alpha   90.00
_cell.angle_beta   90.00
_cell.angle_gamma   90.00
#
_symmetry.space_group_name_H-M   'P 1'
#
loop_
_entity.id
_entity.type
_entity.pdbx_description
1 polymer ?
#
loop_
_entity_poly.entity_id
_entity_poly.type
_entity_poly.pdbx_seq_one_letter_code
_entity_poly.pdbx_strand_id
1 'polypeptide(L)'
;MPSSKSKTLKILSWNVNGIRAVHKKGFVEWLIKENPDILCLQETKASPEQLPEELLNINGYKSYFSSSIVKKGYSGVAIYSKQEPIKVENGFGISKFDDEGRIIVADYKNFVLINIYYPNGKASEERLKYKMDFYDAFLDYSNKLVKKGKNLIICGDVNTAHKEIDIARPKENENTSGFLKLERDWMDKFVDHGYVDTFRMFNNEPDQYTWWDLVTRARERNVGWRIDYFFVSENFKNNIRDAFILPDVMGSDHCPIGIVVT
;
A
#
# COMPACT_ATOMS: atom_id res chain seq x y z
N MET A 1 28.57 13.61 -25.15
CA MET A 1 28.55 12.64 -24.04
C MET A 1 27.21 11.92 -24.10
N PRO A 2 27.14 10.60 -24.09
CA PRO A 2 25.83 9.91 -24.07
C PRO A 2 25.15 10.26 -22.75
N SER A 3 23.94 10.78 -22.81
CA SER A 3 23.09 11.02 -21.63
C SER A 3 22.89 9.66 -20.94
N SER A 4 23.34 9.53 -19.70
CA SER A 4 23.00 8.38 -18.88
C SER A 4 21.47 8.38 -18.77
N LYS A 5 20.80 7.46 -19.46
CA LYS A 5 19.37 7.21 -19.22
C LYS A 5 19.23 6.95 -17.73
N SER A 6 18.55 7.82 -17.01
CA SER A 6 18.25 7.58 -15.60
C SER A 6 17.52 6.22 -15.52
N LYS A 7 18.04 5.32 -14.70
CA LYS A 7 17.47 3.98 -14.52
C LYS A 7 16.08 4.16 -13.88
N THR A 8 15.04 3.73 -14.56
CA THR A 8 13.69 3.72 -14.02
C THR A 8 13.54 2.56 -13.05
N LEU A 9 12.76 2.77 -11.99
CA LEU A 9 12.38 1.75 -11.01
C LEU A 9 10.89 1.46 -11.13
N LYS A 10 10.53 0.18 -11.20
CA LYS A 10 9.14 -0.31 -11.11
C LYS A 10 8.87 -0.73 -9.67
N ILE A 11 7.94 -0.06 -9.01
CA ILE A 11 7.52 -0.34 -7.65
C ILE A 11 6.07 -0.80 -7.67
N LEU A 12 5.79 -1.96 -7.08
CA LEU A 12 4.44 -2.51 -6.96
C LEU A 12 4.00 -2.56 -5.48
N SER A 13 2.70 -2.48 -5.27
CA SER A 13 2.05 -2.67 -3.97
C SER A 13 0.85 -3.59 -4.13
N TRP A 14 0.68 -4.55 -3.20
CA TRP A 14 -0.41 -5.52 -3.25
C TRP A 14 -0.83 -5.98 -1.85
N ASN A 15 -2.07 -5.73 -1.49
CA ASN A 15 -2.68 -6.41 -0.35
C ASN A 15 -2.99 -7.86 -0.77
N VAL A 16 -2.30 -8.81 -0.17
CA VAL A 16 -2.37 -10.24 -0.55
C VAL A 16 -3.39 -11.04 0.25
N ASN A 17 -4.03 -10.42 1.25
CA ASN A 17 -5.01 -11.08 2.13
C ASN A 17 -4.52 -12.45 2.65
N GLY A 18 -3.24 -12.52 3.01
CA GLY A 18 -2.53 -13.71 3.47
C GLY A 18 -1.50 -14.25 2.49
N ILE A 19 -0.21 -14.00 2.78
CA ILE A 19 0.90 -14.38 1.91
C ILE A 19 0.96 -15.89 1.64
N ARG A 20 0.62 -16.73 2.63
CA ARG A 20 0.57 -18.19 2.46
C ARG A 20 -0.56 -18.64 1.53
N ALA A 21 -1.66 -17.88 1.48
CA ALA A 21 -2.77 -18.19 0.59
C ALA A 21 -2.45 -17.84 -0.86
N VAL A 22 -1.86 -16.65 -1.09
CA VAL A 22 -1.49 -16.22 -2.45
C VAL A 22 -0.29 -17.01 -2.97
N HIS A 23 0.64 -17.47 -2.09
CA HIS A 23 1.74 -18.35 -2.47
C HIS A 23 1.24 -19.62 -3.15
N LYS A 24 0.23 -20.29 -2.58
CA LYS A 24 -0.40 -21.48 -3.19
C LYS A 24 -1.08 -21.22 -4.54
N LYS A 25 -1.22 -19.96 -4.93
CA LYS A 25 -1.85 -19.53 -6.19
C LYS A 25 -0.84 -18.96 -7.20
N GLY A 26 0.46 -19.25 -7.01
CA GLY A 26 1.51 -18.87 -7.96
C GLY A 26 2.11 -17.49 -7.73
N PHE A 27 2.14 -17.01 -6.49
CA PHE A 27 2.71 -15.69 -6.16
C PHE A 27 4.17 -15.54 -6.57
N VAL A 28 5.01 -16.56 -6.32
CA VAL A 28 6.45 -16.48 -6.62
C VAL A 28 6.68 -16.42 -8.14
N GLU A 29 5.98 -17.24 -8.90
CA GLU A 29 6.04 -17.25 -10.37
C GLU A 29 5.57 -15.92 -10.95
N TRP A 30 4.49 -15.35 -10.39
CA TRP A 30 3.99 -14.04 -10.76
C TRP A 30 5.04 -12.96 -10.47
N LEU A 31 5.64 -12.95 -9.28
CA LEU A 31 6.66 -11.96 -8.89
C LEU A 31 7.88 -12.02 -9.82
N ILE A 32 8.36 -13.23 -10.14
CA ILE A 32 9.51 -13.43 -11.04
C ILE A 32 9.16 -12.93 -12.46
N LYS A 33 7.96 -13.25 -12.96
CA LYS A 33 7.50 -12.81 -14.29
C LYS A 33 7.32 -11.31 -14.38
N GLU A 34 6.67 -10.71 -13.37
CA GLU A 34 6.38 -9.28 -13.31
C GLU A 34 7.65 -8.45 -13.09
N ASN A 35 8.61 -9.04 -12.36
CA ASN A 35 9.98 -8.57 -12.19
C ASN A 35 10.12 -7.12 -11.72
N PRO A 36 9.32 -6.63 -10.74
CA PRO A 36 9.46 -5.28 -10.21
C PRO A 36 10.82 -5.08 -9.53
N ASP A 37 11.27 -3.83 -9.38
CA ASP A 37 12.45 -3.52 -8.59
C ASP A 37 12.15 -3.61 -7.09
N ILE A 38 10.93 -3.22 -6.69
CA ILE A 38 10.43 -3.32 -5.31
C ILE A 38 8.97 -3.78 -5.34
N LEU A 39 8.62 -4.71 -4.47
CA LEU A 39 7.24 -5.14 -4.21
C LEU A 39 6.92 -4.94 -2.74
N CYS A 40 5.85 -4.21 -2.47
CA CYS A 40 5.29 -3.98 -1.14
C CYS A 40 4.04 -4.84 -0.96
N LEU A 41 3.96 -5.59 0.14
CA LEU A 41 2.80 -6.41 0.47
C LEU A 41 2.12 -5.91 1.74
N GLN A 42 0.79 -6.00 1.78
CA GLN A 42 -0.02 -5.76 2.96
C GLN A 42 -0.84 -7.01 3.28
N GLU A 43 -1.29 -7.11 4.52
CA GLU A 43 -2.01 -8.29 5.05
C GLU A 43 -1.27 -9.61 4.82
N THR A 44 0.01 -9.67 5.16
CA THR A 44 0.78 -10.93 5.05
C THR A 44 0.22 -12.02 5.97
N LYS A 45 -0.40 -11.64 7.10
CA LYS A 45 -1.04 -12.55 8.08
C LYS A 45 -0.14 -13.70 8.53
N ALA A 46 1.16 -13.46 8.53
CA ALA A 46 2.17 -14.44 8.96
C ALA A 46 3.43 -13.72 9.41
N SER A 47 4.11 -14.28 10.39
CA SER A 47 5.48 -13.91 10.75
C SER A 47 6.48 -14.75 9.94
N PRO A 48 7.76 -14.31 9.78
CA PRO A 48 8.77 -15.03 9.00
C PRO A 48 8.90 -16.52 9.37
N GLU A 49 8.79 -16.85 10.65
CA GLU A 49 8.93 -18.24 11.15
C GLU A 49 7.77 -19.15 10.68
N GLN A 50 6.70 -18.57 10.16
CA GLN A 50 5.54 -19.30 9.63
C GLN A 50 5.58 -19.46 8.11
N LEU A 51 6.61 -18.92 7.47
CA LEU A 51 6.74 -18.90 6.01
C LEU A 51 7.69 -20.00 5.52
N PRO A 52 7.41 -20.61 4.37
CA PRO A 52 8.37 -21.47 3.71
C PRO A 52 9.58 -20.66 3.23
N GLU A 53 10.73 -21.31 3.15
CA GLU A 53 11.99 -20.68 2.75
C GLU A 53 11.90 -20.01 1.38
N GLU A 54 11.13 -20.58 0.48
CA GLU A 54 10.85 -20.02 -0.85
C GLU A 54 10.28 -18.61 -0.81
N LEU A 55 9.48 -18.25 0.21
CA LEU A 55 8.97 -16.89 0.41
C LEU A 55 9.97 -15.96 1.12
N LEU A 56 10.89 -16.52 1.89
CA LEU A 56 11.91 -15.74 2.59
C LEU A 56 13.10 -15.40 1.67
N ASN A 57 13.40 -16.29 0.73
CA ASN A 57 14.61 -16.25 -0.12
C ASN A 57 14.25 -16.31 -1.61
N ILE A 58 13.44 -15.35 -2.10
CA ILE A 58 13.13 -15.25 -3.53
C ILE A 58 14.36 -14.74 -4.28
N ASN A 59 14.79 -15.49 -5.29
CA ASN A 59 16.00 -15.17 -6.06
C ASN A 59 15.96 -13.74 -6.64
N GLY A 60 16.99 -12.96 -6.39
CA GLY A 60 17.12 -11.58 -6.82
C GLY A 60 16.46 -10.56 -5.88
N TYR A 61 15.82 -11.00 -4.80
CA TYR A 61 15.18 -10.09 -3.83
C TYR A 61 15.70 -10.30 -2.41
N LYS A 62 15.87 -9.21 -1.68
CA LYS A 62 15.94 -9.21 -0.22
C LYS A 62 14.55 -8.96 0.33
N SER A 63 14.18 -9.65 1.41
CA SER A 63 12.86 -9.55 2.02
C SER A 63 12.93 -8.93 3.41
N TYR A 64 11.97 -8.09 3.73
CA TYR A 64 11.81 -7.40 5.01
C TYR A 64 10.37 -7.56 5.46
N PHE A 65 10.16 -7.92 6.74
CA PHE A 65 8.84 -8.18 7.29
C PHE A 65 8.58 -7.36 8.55
N SER A 66 7.35 -6.90 8.71
CA SER A 66 6.80 -6.38 9.96
C SER A 66 5.52 -7.15 10.25
N SER A 67 5.49 -7.88 11.34
CA SER A 67 4.38 -8.76 11.69
C SER A 67 3.74 -8.32 13.00
N SER A 68 2.43 -8.57 13.14
CA SER A 68 1.72 -8.28 14.37
C SER A 68 2.24 -9.13 15.54
N ILE A 69 2.56 -8.46 16.65
CA ILE A 69 2.90 -9.12 17.92
C ILE A 69 1.68 -9.29 18.83
N VAL A 70 0.57 -8.57 18.55
CA VAL A 70 -0.66 -8.62 19.35
C VAL A 70 -1.54 -9.82 19.01
N LYS A 71 -1.48 -10.31 17.76
CA LYS A 71 -2.33 -11.44 17.32
C LYS A 71 -1.69 -12.18 16.15
N LYS A 72 -1.52 -13.51 16.29
CA LYS A 72 -1.05 -14.38 15.21
C LYS A 72 -2.04 -14.39 14.03
N GLY A 73 -1.51 -14.35 12.80
CA GLY A 73 -2.34 -14.40 11.60
C GLY A 73 -3.15 -13.13 11.32
N TYR A 74 -2.72 -12.00 11.87
CA TYR A 74 -3.38 -10.71 11.75
C TYR A 74 -2.42 -9.66 11.16
N SER A 75 -2.93 -8.75 10.31
CA SER A 75 -2.15 -7.66 9.73
C SER A 75 -0.86 -8.13 9.04
N GLY A 76 0.22 -7.39 9.22
CA GLY A 76 1.54 -7.70 8.68
C GLY A 76 1.77 -7.09 7.30
N VAL A 77 2.99 -6.58 7.10
CA VAL A 77 3.46 -6.03 5.81
C VAL A 77 4.82 -6.60 5.47
N ALA A 78 5.16 -6.62 4.17
CA ALA A 78 6.49 -7.06 3.72
C ALA A 78 6.98 -6.21 2.55
N ILE A 79 8.29 -6.12 2.39
CA ILE A 79 8.95 -5.54 1.21
C ILE A 79 9.89 -6.60 0.62
N TYR A 80 9.78 -6.85 -0.68
CA TYR A 80 10.77 -7.56 -1.49
C TYR A 80 11.48 -6.54 -2.37
N SER A 81 12.80 -6.44 -2.29
CA SER A 81 13.57 -5.41 -2.99
C SER A 81 14.82 -5.99 -3.64
N LYS A 82 15.07 -5.64 -4.91
CA LYS A 82 16.34 -5.92 -5.60
C LYS A 82 17.47 -5.01 -5.13
N GLN A 83 17.10 -3.83 -4.61
CA GLN A 83 18.06 -2.88 -4.05
C GLN A 83 18.00 -2.96 -2.53
N GLU A 84 19.17 -2.98 -1.89
CA GLU A 84 19.23 -2.91 -0.43
C GLU A 84 18.98 -1.47 0.03
N PRO A 85 17.97 -1.24 0.89
CA PRO A 85 17.79 0.07 1.51
C PRO A 85 18.92 0.37 2.48
N ILE A 86 19.23 1.65 2.66
CA ILE A 86 20.23 2.13 3.62
C ILE A 86 19.81 1.80 5.06
N LYS A 87 18.51 1.88 5.32
CA LYS A 87 17.91 1.59 6.63
C LYS A 87 16.49 1.06 6.45
N VAL A 88 16.11 0.11 7.31
CA VAL A 88 14.73 -0.38 7.43
C VAL A 88 14.28 -0.26 8.87
N GLU A 89 13.11 0.30 9.08
CA GLU A 89 12.47 0.42 10.38
C GLU A 89 11.04 -0.14 10.31
N ASN A 90 10.63 -0.85 11.36
CA ASN A 90 9.26 -1.32 11.52
C ASN A 90 8.49 -0.33 12.39
N GLY A 91 7.35 0.16 11.88
CA GLY A 91 6.54 1.16 12.57
C GLY A 91 7.04 2.60 12.39
N PHE A 92 6.46 3.51 13.15
CA PHE A 92 6.79 4.95 13.15
C PHE A 92 6.98 5.53 14.56
N GLY A 93 7.24 4.65 15.54
CA GLY A 93 7.63 5.04 16.90
C GLY A 93 6.47 5.22 17.87
N ILE A 94 5.29 4.64 17.57
CA ILE A 94 4.12 4.65 18.45
C ILE A 94 3.65 3.21 18.69
N SER A 95 4.02 2.62 19.83
CA SER A 95 3.77 1.20 20.16
C SER A 95 2.32 0.77 19.93
N LYS A 96 1.35 1.62 20.30
CA LYS A 96 -0.10 1.37 20.06
C LYS A 96 -0.40 0.97 18.63
N PHE A 97 0.36 1.47 17.64
CA PHE A 97 0.18 1.24 16.22
C PHE A 97 1.20 0.25 15.66
N ASP A 98 2.44 0.33 16.15
CA ASP A 98 3.55 -0.47 15.64
C ASP A 98 3.39 -1.94 15.99
N ASP A 99 2.78 -2.26 17.14
CA ASP A 99 2.54 -3.64 17.63
C ASP A 99 1.62 -4.45 16.69
N GLU A 100 0.82 -3.79 15.85
CA GLU A 100 -0.01 -4.47 14.85
C GLU A 100 0.78 -4.82 13.56
N GLY A 101 2.05 -4.43 13.44
CA GLY A 101 2.90 -4.78 12.29
C GLY A 101 2.40 -4.22 10.95
N ARG A 102 2.02 -2.93 10.94
CA ARG A 102 1.33 -2.29 9.81
C ARG A 102 2.22 -1.49 8.89
N ILE A 103 3.49 -1.26 9.29
CA ILE A 103 4.36 -0.32 8.59
C ILE A 103 5.78 -0.86 8.49
N ILE A 104 6.38 -0.71 7.30
CA ILE A 104 7.82 -0.75 7.08
C ILE A 104 8.23 0.55 6.42
N VAL A 105 9.24 1.19 6.99
CA VAL A 105 9.90 2.38 6.44
C VAL A 105 11.27 1.99 5.93
N ALA A 106 11.48 2.07 4.63
CA ALA A 106 12.73 1.72 3.96
C ALA A 106 13.38 2.99 3.36
N ASP A 107 14.52 3.41 3.91
CA ASP A 107 15.26 4.59 3.42
C ASP A 107 16.19 4.16 2.27
N TYR A 108 15.91 4.61 1.07
CA TYR A 108 16.76 4.50 -0.11
C TYR A 108 17.52 5.81 -0.33
N LYS A 109 18.52 5.80 -1.17
CA LYS A 109 19.38 6.99 -1.40
C LYS A 109 18.59 8.24 -1.79
N ASN A 110 17.56 8.08 -2.62
CA ASN A 110 16.86 9.19 -3.26
C ASN A 110 15.45 9.43 -2.70
N PHE A 111 14.89 8.45 -1.99
CA PHE A 111 13.54 8.50 -1.40
C PHE A 111 13.42 7.58 -0.19
N VAL A 112 12.42 7.84 0.62
CA VAL A 112 11.96 6.93 1.68
C VAL A 112 10.67 6.28 1.19
N LEU A 113 10.68 4.94 1.12
CA LEU A 113 9.50 4.14 0.80
C LEU A 113 8.82 3.73 2.11
N ILE A 114 7.54 4.02 2.22
CA ILE A 114 6.70 3.61 3.34
C ILE A 114 5.65 2.65 2.83
N ASN A 115 5.79 1.38 3.18
CA ASN A 115 4.79 0.36 2.95
C ASN A 115 3.86 0.30 4.15
N ILE A 116 2.57 0.55 3.96
CA ILE A 116 1.62 0.73 5.05
C ILE A 116 0.29 0.00 4.80
N TYR A 117 -0.22 -0.65 5.84
CA TYR A 117 -1.56 -1.23 5.91
C TYR A 117 -2.38 -0.49 6.96
N TYR A 118 -3.23 0.42 6.50
CA TYR A 118 -4.07 1.20 7.42
C TYR A 118 -5.15 0.35 8.09
N PRO A 119 -5.52 0.66 9.34
CA PRO A 119 -6.59 -0.06 10.02
C PRO A 119 -7.93 0.02 9.28
N ASN A 120 -8.69 -1.07 9.33
CA ASN A 120 -10.09 -1.08 8.91
C ASN A 120 -10.99 -0.64 10.06
N GLY A 121 -11.98 0.19 9.79
CA GLY A 121 -12.89 0.76 10.79
C GLY A 121 -14.25 0.05 10.92
N LYS A 122 -14.51 -1.01 10.12
CA LYS A 122 -15.84 -1.64 10.04
C LYS A 122 -16.31 -2.37 11.31
N ALA A 123 -15.37 -2.85 12.14
CA ALA A 123 -15.69 -3.79 13.21
C ALA A 123 -16.43 -3.14 14.39
N SER A 124 -16.15 -1.89 14.73
CA SER A 124 -16.77 -1.14 15.81
C SER A 124 -16.40 0.35 15.76
N GLU A 125 -17.08 1.17 16.58
CA GLU A 125 -16.74 2.59 16.74
C GLU A 125 -15.33 2.79 17.29
N GLU A 126 -14.87 1.92 18.21
CA GLU A 126 -13.50 1.96 18.74
C GLU A 126 -12.47 1.68 17.65
N ARG A 127 -12.77 0.76 16.72
CA ARG A 127 -11.86 0.49 15.57
C ARG A 127 -11.87 1.64 14.58
N LEU A 128 -13.00 2.31 14.36
CA LEU A 128 -13.07 3.50 13.53
C LEU A 128 -12.27 4.64 14.17
N LYS A 129 -12.43 4.86 15.49
CA LYS A 129 -11.62 5.83 16.22
C LYS A 129 -10.13 5.51 16.13
N TYR A 130 -9.75 4.24 16.33
CA TYR A 130 -8.36 3.79 16.20
C TYR A 130 -7.79 4.07 14.80
N LYS A 131 -8.60 3.84 13.74
CA LYS A 131 -8.23 4.17 12.36
C LYS A 131 -7.96 5.66 12.20
N MET A 132 -8.84 6.52 12.72
CA MET A 132 -8.67 7.97 12.61
C MET A 132 -7.47 8.47 13.41
N ASP A 133 -7.25 7.95 14.63
CA ASP A 133 -6.06 8.24 15.44
C ASP A 133 -4.77 7.82 14.70
N PHE A 134 -4.78 6.65 14.04
CA PHE A 134 -3.67 6.15 13.23
C PHE A 134 -3.39 7.07 12.03
N TYR A 135 -4.44 7.50 11.35
CA TYR A 135 -4.37 8.40 10.22
C TYR A 135 -3.68 9.72 10.58
N ASP A 136 -4.10 10.36 11.66
CA ASP A 136 -3.51 11.64 12.10
C ASP A 136 -2.05 11.45 12.56
N ALA A 137 -1.76 10.40 13.31
CA ALA A 137 -0.40 10.09 13.74
C ALA A 137 0.55 9.83 12.56
N PHE A 138 0.05 9.13 11.51
CA PHE A 138 0.82 8.87 10.30
C PHE A 138 1.06 10.15 9.48
N LEU A 139 0.07 11.01 9.37
CA LEU A 139 0.23 12.31 8.71
C LEU A 139 1.31 13.16 9.41
N ASP A 140 1.28 13.21 10.74
CA ASP A 140 2.30 13.92 11.52
C ASP A 140 3.70 13.34 11.32
N TYR A 141 3.81 12.01 11.29
CA TYR A 141 5.07 11.32 11.03
C TYR A 141 5.61 11.66 9.64
N SER A 142 4.77 11.54 8.61
CA SER A 142 5.14 11.82 7.22
C SER A 142 5.57 13.28 7.04
N ASN A 143 4.83 14.22 7.62
CA ASN A 143 5.17 15.65 7.60
C ASN A 143 6.53 15.94 8.27
N LYS A 144 6.88 15.23 9.35
CA LYS A 144 8.22 15.36 9.97
C LYS A 144 9.34 14.89 9.03
N LEU A 145 9.11 13.83 8.25
CA LEU A 145 10.09 13.37 7.26
C LEU A 145 10.25 14.37 6.12
N VAL A 146 9.14 14.89 5.58
CA VAL A 146 9.18 15.92 4.52
C VAL A 146 9.89 17.19 5.00
N LYS A 147 9.61 17.65 6.23
CA LYS A 147 10.31 18.81 6.85
C LYS A 147 11.81 18.58 7.02
N LYS A 148 12.26 17.34 7.12
CA LYS A 148 13.69 16.95 7.12
C LYS A 148 14.29 16.82 5.70
N GLY A 149 13.56 17.23 4.67
CA GLY A 149 14.00 17.18 3.28
C GLY A 149 13.91 15.79 2.62
N LYS A 150 13.19 14.84 3.22
CA LYS A 150 13.02 13.52 2.61
C LYS A 150 11.96 13.56 1.52
N ASN A 151 12.23 12.87 0.42
CA ASN A 151 11.27 12.54 -0.62
C ASN A 151 10.51 11.29 -0.19
N LEU A 152 9.18 11.30 -0.19
CA LEU A 152 8.39 10.16 0.25
C LEU A 152 7.67 9.49 -0.92
N ILE A 153 7.71 8.15 -0.91
CA ILE A 153 6.80 7.27 -1.62
C ILE A 153 6.05 6.47 -0.56
N ILE A 154 4.74 6.60 -0.51
CA ILE A 154 3.87 5.92 0.46
C ILE A 154 2.95 5.01 -0.34
N CYS A 155 2.93 3.74 -0.02
CA CYS A 155 2.07 2.79 -0.72
C CYS A 155 1.37 1.83 0.23
N GLY A 156 0.21 1.37 -0.20
CA GLY A 156 -0.52 0.31 0.49
C GLY A 156 -2.02 0.50 0.50
N ASP A 157 -2.66 -0.34 1.30
CA ASP A 157 -4.10 -0.34 1.49
C ASP A 157 -4.49 0.68 2.57
N VAL A 158 -5.16 1.74 2.12
CA VAL A 158 -5.65 2.83 2.99
C VAL A 158 -6.99 2.47 3.64
N ASN A 159 -7.67 1.42 3.17
CA ASN A 159 -9.00 1.04 3.60
C ASN A 159 -10.04 2.16 3.46
N THR A 160 -9.84 3.09 2.50
CA THR A 160 -10.76 4.20 2.22
C THR A 160 -10.73 4.57 0.73
N ALA A 161 -11.88 4.60 0.10
CA ALA A 161 -12.05 5.20 -1.21
C ALA A 161 -12.20 6.73 -1.03
N HIS A 162 -11.41 7.52 -1.77
CA HIS A 162 -11.31 8.96 -1.53
C HIS A 162 -12.52 9.74 -2.08
N LYS A 163 -12.79 9.58 -3.36
CA LYS A 163 -13.86 10.31 -4.07
C LYS A 163 -14.92 9.34 -4.62
N GLU A 164 -16.04 9.87 -5.06
CA GLU A 164 -17.11 9.05 -5.66
C GLU A 164 -16.64 8.25 -6.89
N ILE A 165 -15.68 8.77 -7.64
CA ILE A 165 -15.06 8.06 -8.78
C ILE A 165 -14.25 6.84 -8.35
N ASP A 166 -13.90 6.72 -7.06
CA ASP A 166 -13.05 5.65 -6.51
C ASP A 166 -13.88 4.47 -5.95
N ILE A 167 -15.20 4.50 -6.10
CA ILE A 167 -16.08 3.48 -5.54
C ILE A 167 -17.28 3.24 -6.44
N ALA A 168 -17.64 1.98 -6.63
CA ALA A 168 -18.92 1.63 -7.19
C ALA A 168 -20.05 1.95 -6.19
N ARG A 169 -21.15 2.50 -6.70
CA ARG A 169 -22.36 2.81 -5.91
C ARG A 169 -22.10 3.72 -4.71
N PRO A 170 -21.54 4.93 -4.90
CA PRO A 170 -21.14 5.81 -3.79
C PRO A 170 -22.30 6.13 -2.83
N LYS A 171 -23.51 6.40 -3.33
CA LYS A 171 -24.67 6.71 -2.51
C LYS A 171 -25.10 5.57 -1.56
N GLU A 172 -24.95 4.33 -2.01
CA GLU A 172 -25.27 3.15 -1.18
C GLU A 172 -24.24 2.94 -0.06
N ASN A 173 -23.04 3.48 -0.21
CA ASN A 173 -21.90 3.26 0.68
C ASN A 173 -21.51 4.46 1.54
N GLU A 174 -22.20 5.60 1.46
CA GLU A 174 -21.84 6.83 2.18
C GLU A 174 -21.81 6.70 3.72
N ASN A 175 -22.54 5.71 4.25
CA ASN A 175 -22.56 5.36 5.67
C ASN A 175 -21.76 4.09 6.01
N THR A 176 -20.90 3.63 5.09
CA THR A 176 -20.07 2.44 5.26
C THR A 176 -18.61 2.86 5.54
N SER A 177 -17.98 2.31 6.61
CA SER A 177 -16.55 2.54 6.86
C SER A 177 -15.70 2.12 5.66
N GLY A 178 -14.80 2.98 5.29
CA GLY A 178 -14.06 2.97 4.03
C GLY A 178 -14.61 3.99 3.02
N PHE A 179 -15.81 4.58 3.29
CA PHE A 179 -16.35 5.68 2.50
C PHE A 179 -17.12 6.71 3.34
N LEU A 180 -17.01 6.65 4.67
CA LEU A 180 -17.59 7.66 5.56
C LEU A 180 -17.03 9.05 5.25
N LYS A 181 -17.87 10.07 5.43
CA LYS A 181 -17.45 11.46 5.22
C LYS A 181 -16.16 11.81 5.99
N LEU A 182 -16.06 11.42 7.26
CA LEU A 182 -14.87 11.71 8.07
C LEU A 182 -13.59 11.05 7.54
N GLU A 183 -13.68 9.85 6.94
CA GLU A 183 -12.54 9.17 6.34
C GLU A 183 -12.11 9.87 5.04
N ARG A 184 -13.07 10.30 4.23
CA ARG A 184 -12.82 11.06 2.99
C ARG A 184 -12.29 12.47 3.27
N ASP A 185 -12.83 13.15 4.28
CA ASP A 185 -12.31 14.46 4.73
C ASP A 185 -10.85 14.36 5.18
N TRP A 186 -10.48 13.23 5.81
CA TRP A 186 -9.08 12.99 6.15
C TRP A 186 -8.22 12.77 4.90
N MET A 187 -8.72 12.08 3.89
CA MET A 187 -8.00 11.93 2.62
C MET A 187 -7.79 13.28 1.93
N ASP A 188 -8.80 14.17 1.96
CA ASP A 188 -8.66 15.56 1.50
C ASP A 188 -7.57 16.29 2.28
N LYS A 189 -7.60 16.21 3.62
CA LYS A 189 -6.57 16.76 4.50
C LYS A 189 -5.17 16.24 4.15
N PHE A 190 -5.04 14.95 3.85
CA PHE A 190 -3.75 14.33 3.49
C PHE A 190 -3.21 14.91 2.18
N VAL A 191 -4.05 15.03 1.16
CA VAL A 191 -3.70 15.66 -0.14
C VAL A 191 -3.37 17.14 0.05
N ASP A 192 -4.13 17.88 0.84
CA ASP A 192 -3.88 19.30 1.14
C ASP A 192 -2.54 19.55 1.85
N HIS A 193 -1.99 18.52 2.53
CA HIS A 193 -0.64 18.56 3.11
C HIS A 193 0.48 18.26 2.10
N GLY A 194 0.16 18.15 0.80
CA GLY A 194 1.13 17.98 -0.26
C GLY A 194 1.48 16.52 -0.57
N TYR A 195 0.56 15.58 -0.31
CA TYR A 195 0.68 14.19 -0.76
C TYR A 195 -0.16 13.97 -2.01
N VAL A 196 0.49 13.59 -3.09
CA VAL A 196 -0.13 13.48 -4.42
C VAL A 196 -0.52 12.04 -4.69
N ASP A 197 -1.79 11.79 -5.00
CA ASP A 197 -2.28 10.50 -5.50
C ASP A 197 -1.74 10.28 -6.92
N THR A 198 -0.77 9.39 -7.04
CA THR A 198 -0.05 9.18 -8.30
C THR A 198 -0.95 8.62 -9.40
N PHE A 199 -1.92 7.76 -9.07
CA PHE A 199 -2.81 7.20 -10.08
C PHE A 199 -3.65 8.31 -10.75
N ARG A 200 -4.18 9.24 -9.96
CA ARG A 200 -4.99 10.35 -10.48
C ARG A 200 -4.19 11.42 -11.21
N MET A 201 -2.85 11.35 -11.19
CA MET A 201 -2.00 12.16 -12.10
C MET A 201 -2.11 11.70 -13.55
N PHE A 202 -2.37 10.41 -13.80
CA PHE A 202 -2.32 9.80 -15.13
C PHE A 202 -3.68 9.29 -15.61
N ASN A 203 -4.59 8.99 -14.70
CA ASN A 203 -5.87 8.36 -15.03
C ASN A 203 -7.02 9.01 -14.26
N ASN A 204 -7.97 9.61 -14.99
CA ASN A 204 -9.19 10.21 -14.47
C ASN A 204 -10.46 9.47 -14.86
N GLU A 205 -10.31 8.24 -15.42
CA GLU A 205 -11.44 7.41 -15.80
C GLU A 205 -12.12 6.79 -14.57
N PRO A 206 -13.44 6.61 -14.58
CA PRO A 206 -14.17 5.89 -13.54
C PRO A 206 -13.89 4.38 -13.63
N ASP A 207 -14.49 3.63 -12.72
CA ASP A 207 -14.48 2.17 -12.69
C ASP A 207 -13.08 1.52 -12.57
N GLN A 208 -12.13 2.29 -12.05
CA GLN A 208 -10.76 1.86 -11.79
C GLN A 208 -10.64 1.46 -10.32
N TYR A 209 -10.82 0.17 -10.01
CA TYR A 209 -10.85 -0.33 -8.64
C TYR A 209 -9.67 -1.24 -8.32
N THR A 210 -9.38 -1.41 -7.03
CA THR A 210 -8.29 -2.26 -6.54
C THR A 210 -8.76 -3.37 -5.61
N TRP A 211 -9.98 -3.26 -5.08
CA TRP A 211 -10.60 -4.24 -4.19
C TRP A 211 -12.03 -4.58 -4.57
N TRP A 212 -12.42 -5.84 -4.40
CA TRP A 212 -13.78 -6.36 -4.66
C TRP A 212 -14.19 -7.37 -3.59
N ASP A 213 -15.43 -7.30 -3.13
CA ASP A 213 -15.96 -8.26 -2.17
C ASP A 213 -16.03 -9.68 -2.78
N LEU A 214 -15.32 -10.61 -2.13
CA LEU A 214 -15.27 -12.02 -2.56
C LEU A 214 -16.60 -12.74 -2.37
N VAL A 215 -17.34 -12.43 -1.29
CA VAL A 215 -18.59 -13.16 -0.94
C VAL A 215 -19.63 -12.97 -2.03
N THR A 216 -19.74 -11.78 -2.54
CA THR A 216 -20.72 -11.43 -3.60
C THR A 216 -20.18 -11.61 -5.02
N ARG A 217 -18.93 -12.10 -5.18
CA ARG A 217 -18.21 -12.18 -6.46
C ARG A 217 -18.23 -10.85 -7.23
N ALA A 218 -18.03 -9.76 -6.50
CA ALA A 218 -18.20 -8.40 -7.01
C ALA A 218 -17.23 -8.07 -8.16
N ARG A 219 -16.06 -8.72 -8.23
CA ARG A 219 -15.04 -8.53 -9.28
C ARG A 219 -15.55 -8.89 -10.67
N GLU A 220 -16.37 -9.92 -10.82
CA GLU A 220 -16.96 -10.35 -12.11
C GLU A 220 -17.86 -9.27 -12.73
N ARG A 221 -18.39 -8.37 -11.89
CA ARG A 221 -19.28 -7.26 -12.29
C ARG A 221 -18.62 -5.91 -12.16
N ASN A 222 -17.34 -5.88 -11.82
CA ASN A 222 -16.56 -4.69 -11.50
C ASN A 222 -17.25 -3.74 -10.47
N VAL A 223 -17.90 -4.31 -9.44
CA VAL A 223 -18.46 -3.55 -8.33
C VAL A 223 -17.40 -3.46 -7.23
N GLY A 224 -16.48 -2.54 -7.39
CA GLY A 224 -15.26 -2.46 -6.59
C GLY A 224 -15.03 -1.11 -5.93
N TRP A 225 -13.93 -1.02 -5.21
CA TRP A 225 -13.44 0.15 -4.52
C TRP A 225 -11.95 0.33 -4.84
N ARG A 226 -11.50 1.55 -5.06
CA ARG A 226 -10.08 1.88 -5.11
C ARG A 226 -9.66 2.33 -3.71
N ILE A 227 -9.02 1.45 -2.98
CA ILE A 227 -8.58 1.65 -1.60
C ILE A 227 -7.08 1.44 -1.39
N ASP A 228 -6.40 0.97 -2.43
CA ASP A 228 -4.94 0.87 -2.48
C ASP A 228 -4.37 2.05 -3.27
N TYR A 229 -3.31 2.66 -2.74
CA TYR A 229 -2.75 3.88 -3.29
C TYR A 229 -1.22 3.85 -3.34
N PHE A 230 -0.68 4.64 -4.26
CA PHE A 230 0.63 5.25 -4.16
C PHE A 230 0.45 6.76 -3.99
N PHE A 231 0.93 7.29 -2.88
CA PHE A 231 1.10 8.71 -2.68
C PHE A 231 2.58 9.08 -2.73
N VAL A 232 2.89 10.26 -3.23
CA VAL A 232 4.23 10.82 -3.15
C VAL A 232 4.17 12.22 -2.56
N SER A 233 5.23 12.63 -1.86
CA SER A 233 5.36 14.02 -1.44
C SER A 233 5.49 14.94 -2.66
N GLU A 234 4.92 16.13 -2.59
CA GLU A 234 4.85 17.12 -3.70
C GLU A 234 6.21 17.36 -4.36
N ASN A 235 7.29 17.44 -3.55
CA ASN A 235 8.65 17.63 -4.03
C ASN A 235 9.19 16.48 -4.88
N PHE A 236 8.53 15.29 -4.84
CA PHE A 236 8.94 14.09 -5.58
C PHE A 236 8.06 13.76 -6.79
N LYS A 237 6.92 14.42 -6.95
CA LYS A 237 5.91 14.09 -7.99
C LYS A 237 6.48 14.08 -9.42
N ASN A 238 7.42 14.95 -9.72
CA ASN A 238 8.02 15.04 -11.05
C ASN A 238 8.95 13.85 -11.40
N ASN A 239 9.23 12.97 -10.44
CA ASN A 239 9.96 11.74 -10.65
C ASN A 239 9.05 10.57 -11.06
N ILE A 240 7.73 10.71 -10.93
CA ILE A 240 6.77 9.70 -11.35
C ILE A 240 6.57 9.78 -12.86
N ARG A 241 6.72 8.63 -13.53
CA ARG A 241 6.60 8.50 -14.99
C ARG A 241 5.33 7.80 -15.40
N ASP A 242 4.81 6.94 -14.53
CA ASP A 242 3.57 6.19 -14.76
C ASP A 242 2.99 5.71 -13.44
N ALA A 243 1.68 5.53 -13.39
CA ALA A 243 0.96 4.89 -12.28
C ALA A 243 -0.21 4.07 -12.84
N PHE A 244 -0.34 2.82 -12.41
CA PHE A 244 -1.25 1.85 -13.00
C PHE A 244 -1.82 0.87 -11.98
N ILE A 245 -2.93 0.24 -12.36
CA ILE A 245 -3.59 -0.85 -11.65
C ILE A 245 -3.48 -2.12 -12.50
N LEU A 246 -3.30 -3.28 -11.90
CA LEU A 246 -3.20 -4.58 -12.56
C LEU A 246 -4.45 -5.44 -12.24
N PRO A 247 -5.63 -5.10 -12.79
CA PRO A 247 -6.90 -5.69 -12.38
C PRO A 247 -7.03 -7.16 -12.76
N ASP A 248 -6.23 -7.68 -13.67
CA ASP A 248 -6.26 -9.08 -14.14
C ASP A 248 -5.44 -10.01 -13.23
N VAL A 249 -4.63 -9.48 -12.30
CA VAL A 249 -3.86 -10.29 -11.37
C VAL A 249 -4.79 -10.84 -10.30
N MET A 250 -4.90 -12.17 -10.27
CA MET A 250 -5.76 -12.91 -9.37
C MET A 250 -4.97 -13.43 -8.17
N GLY A 251 -5.69 -13.89 -7.13
CA GLY A 251 -5.08 -14.51 -5.93
C GLY A 251 -5.55 -13.91 -4.62
N SER A 252 -5.86 -12.61 -4.62
CA SER A 252 -6.43 -11.85 -3.50
C SER A 252 -7.76 -11.20 -3.93
N ASP A 253 -8.49 -10.67 -2.97
CA ASP A 253 -9.63 -9.76 -3.18
C ASP A 253 -9.16 -8.35 -3.60
N HIS A 254 -7.89 -8.05 -3.46
CA HIS A 254 -7.23 -6.90 -4.07
C HIS A 254 -6.45 -7.30 -5.33
N CYS A 255 -6.18 -6.34 -6.19
CA CYS A 255 -5.19 -6.47 -7.26
C CYS A 255 -3.96 -5.58 -6.98
N PRO A 256 -2.80 -5.88 -7.59
CA PRO A 256 -1.63 -5.03 -7.46
C PRO A 256 -1.84 -3.66 -8.12
N ILE A 257 -1.19 -2.66 -7.55
CA ILE A 257 -0.99 -1.34 -8.15
C ILE A 257 0.49 -1.05 -8.33
N GLY A 258 0.84 -0.13 -9.21
CA GLY A 258 2.24 0.15 -9.48
C GLY A 258 2.52 1.58 -9.90
N ILE A 259 3.80 1.96 -9.73
CA ILE A 259 4.38 3.20 -10.26
C ILE A 259 5.70 2.92 -10.96
N VAL A 260 6.05 3.79 -11.91
CA VAL A 260 7.38 3.87 -12.51
C VAL A 260 8.03 5.17 -12.08
N VAL A 261 9.24 5.08 -11.53
CA VAL A 261 9.98 6.20 -10.92
C VAL A 261 11.34 6.40 -11.61
N THR A 262 11.82 7.64 -11.74
CA THR A 262 13.16 7.98 -12.25
C THR A 262 14.04 8.62 -11.22
#